data_35070119b2e7a645eb38d1d1bdee14d9
#
_entry.id   35070119b2e7a645eb38d1d1bdee14d9
#
_cell.length_a   1.000
_cell.length_b   1.000
_cell.length_c   1.000
_cell.angle_alpha   90.00
_cell.angle_beta   90.00
_cell.angle_gamma   90.00
#
_symmetry.space_group_name_H-M   'P 1'
#
loop_
_entity.id
_entity.type
_entity.pdbx_description
1 polymer ?
#
loop_
_entity_poly.entity_id
_entity_poly.type
_entity_poly.pdbx_seq_one_letter_code
_entity_poly.pdbx_strand_id
1 'polypeptide(L)' 'MVEPYKPLYTVREASRVLMMSISATYALINSGELPYLLLGSKKIRGSDLERFIESYKPEEINHEKTTEGPR' A
#
# COMPACT_ATOMS: atom_id res chain seq x y z
N MET A 1 -5.77 -14.00 -14.07
CA MET A 1 -5.14 -12.93 -14.80
C MET A 1 -5.01 -11.69 -13.94
N VAL A 2 -3.90 -11.04 -14.05
CA VAL A 2 -3.63 -9.87 -13.20
C VAL A 2 -4.05 -8.61 -13.95
N GLU A 3 -4.86 -7.81 -13.30
CA GLU A 3 -5.29 -6.55 -13.89
C GLU A 3 -4.19 -5.52 -13.74
N PRO A 4 -4.05 -4.65 -14.75
CA PRO A 4 -3.09 -3.58 -14.62
C PRO A 4 -3.54 -2.60 -13.54
N TYR A 5 -2.59 -1.92 -12.97
CA TYR A 5 -2.91 -0.90 -11.99
C TYR A 5 -3.62 0.25 -12.68
N LYS A 6 -4.55 0.84 -11.97
CA LYS A 6 -5.22 2.02 -12.48
C LYS A 6 -4.25 3.19 -12.46
N PRO A 7 -4.50 4.20 -13.32
CA PRO A 7 -3.63 5.39 -13.28
C PRO A 7 -3.68 6.12 -11.95
N LEU A 8 -4.86 6.16 -11.32
CA LEU A 8 -5.03 6.85 -10.05
C LEU A 8 -5.93 6.05 -9.14
N TYR A 9 -5.66 6.15 -7.85
CA TYR A 9 -6.46 5.54 -6.80
C TYR A 9 -6.82 6.60 -5.79
N THR A 10 -8.04 6.54 -5.26
CA THR A 10 -8.35 7.29 -4.06
C THR A 10 -7.67 6.59 -2.89
N VAL A 11 -7.59 7.30 -1.75
CA VAL A 11 -7.01 6.68 -0.56
C VAL A 11 -7.79 5.42 -0.18
N ARG A 12 -9.10 5.48 -0.30
CA ARG A 12 -9.93 4.31 0.02
C ARG A 12 -9.61 3.13 -0.90
N GLU A 13 -9.46 3.41 -2.19
CA GLU A 13 -9.14 2.35 -3.14
C GLU A 13 -7.75 1.78 -2.89
N ALA A 14 -6.81 2.66 -2.60
CA ALA A 14 -5.44 2.21 -2.29
C ALA A 14 -5.44 1.35 -1.03
N SER A 15 -6.26 1.71 -0.05
CA SER A 15 -6.37 0.91 1.17
C SER A 15 -6.81 -0.50 0.86
N ARG A 16 -7.75 -0.64 -0.07
CA ARG A 16 -8.22 -1.96 -0.45
C ARG A 16 -7.12 -2.77 -1.12
N VAL A 17 -6.38 -2.13 -2.00
CA VAL A 17 -5.28 -2.81 -2.67
C VAL A 17 -4.23 -3.26 -1.66
N LEU A 18 -3.95 -2.40 -0.69
CA LEU A 18 -2.95 -2.72 0.34
C LEU A 18 -3.53 -3.63 1.42
N MET A 19 -4.84 -3.82 1.41
CA MET A 19 -5.51 -4.69 2.38
C MET A 19 -5.30 -4.21 3.80
N MET A 20 -5.40 -2.89 3.99
CA MET A 20 -5.21 -2.29 5.29
C MET A 20 -6.28 -1.24 5.50
N SER A 21 -6.38 -0.71 6.71
CA SER A 21 -7.39 0.27 7.02
C SER A 21 -7.06 1.59 6.35
N ILE A 22 -8.09 2.42 6.20
CA ILE A 22 -7.89 3.75 5.63
C ILE A 22 -6.98 4.57 6.53
N SER A 23 -7.15 4.44 7.85
CA SER A 23 -6.28 5.15 8.79
C SER A 23 -4.82 4.77 8.61
N ALA A 24 -4.56 3.47 8.42
CA ALA A 24 -3.19 3.02 8.23
C ALA A 24 -2.62 3.56 6.92
N THR A 25 -3.46 3.63 5.89
CA THR A 25 -3.01 4.17 4.62
C THR A 25 -2.68 5.66 4.75
N TYR A 26 -3.51 6.41 5.48
CA TYR A 26 -3.21 7.81 5.73
C TYR A 26 -1.91 7.97 6.51
N ALA A 27 -1.63 7.05 7.42
CA ALA A 27 -0.38 7.10 8.16
C ALA A 27 0.81 6.95 7.22
N LEU A 28 0.70 6.06 6.24
CA LEU A 28 1.77 5.90 5.25
C LEU A 28 1.96 7.16 4.42
N ILE A 29 0.85 7.80 4.05
CA ILE A 29 0.92 9.03 3.27
C ILE A 29 1.54 10.13 4.10
N ASN A 30 1.13 10.25 5.36
CA ASN A 30 1.62 11.33 6.21
C ASN A 30 3.07 11.15 6.59
N SER A 31 3.54 9.92 6.67
CA SER A 31 4.94 9.66 6.99
C SER A 31 5.85 9.86 5.79
N GLY A 32 5.28 9.97 4.59
CA GLY A 32 6.07 10.13 3.39
C GLY A 32 6.46 8.81 2.75
N GLU A 33 6.01 7.69 3.31
CA GLU A 33 6.38 6.40 2.72
C GLU A 33 5.62 6.12 1.44
N LEU A 34 4.41 6.65 1.32
CA LEU A 34 3.59 6.44 0.14
C LEU A 34 3.34 7.79 -0.53
N PRO A 35 3.93 8.03 -1.70
CA PRO A 35 3.73 9.31 -2.38
C PRO A 35 2.28 9.49 -2.80
N TYR A 36 1.86 10.73 -2.87
CA TYR A 36 0.48 11.02 -3.25
C TYR A 36 0.43 12.32 -4.06
N LEU A 37 -0.68 12.49 -4.75
CA LEU A 37 -0.98 13.70 -5.47
C LEU A 37 -2.20 14.37 -4.84
N LEU A 38 -2.21 15.69 -4.91
CA LEU A 38 -3.35 16.44 -4.38
C LEU A 38 -4.17 16.95 -5.56
N LEU A 39 -5.10 16.14 -5.99
CA LEU A 39 -5.97 16.46 -7.11
C LEU A 39 -7.40 16.49 -6.60
N GLY A 40 -7.78 17.63 -6.02
CA GLY A 40 -9.06 17.74 -5.35
C GLY A 40 -9.04 17.11 -3.99
N SER A 41 -8.56 15.90 -3.90
CA SER A 41 -8.29 15.20 -2.66
C SER A 41 -7.03 14.38 -2.88
N LYS A 42 -6.59 13.71 -1.83
CA LYS A 42 -5.36 12.92 -1.95
C LYS A 42 -5.61 11.73 -2.86
N LYS A 43 -4.75 11.59 -3.84
CA LYS A 43 -4.81 10.48 -4.80
C LYS A 43 -3.45 9.81 -4.85
N ILE A 44 -3.43 8.53 -5.14
CA ILE A 44 -2.18 7.78 -5.26
C ILE A 44 -2.06 7.31 -6.69
N ARG A 45 -0.91 7.60 -7.31
CA ARG A 45 -0.68 7.11 -8.66
C ARG A 45 -0.50 5.61 -8.63
N GLY A 46 -1.05 4.94 -9.65
CA GLY A 46 -0.92 3.49 -9.74
C GLY A 46 0.53 3.06 -9.74
N SER A 47 1.38 3.79 -10.46
CA SER A 47 2.80 3.44 -10.51
C SER A 47 3.47 3.59 -9.15
N ASP A 48 3.06 4.58 -8.37
CA ASP A 48 3.62 4.77 -7.04
C ASP A 48 3.15 3.66 -6.09
N LEU A 49 1.89 3.27 -6.24
CA LEU A 49 1.34 2.20 -5.42
C LEU A 49 2.04 0.88 -5.72
N GLU A 50 2.23 0.60 -7.00
CA GLU A 50 2.92 -0.61 -7.40
C GLU A 50 4.35 -0.62 -6.88
N ARG A 51 5.04 0.51 -7.02
CA ARG A 51 6.41 0.62 -6.56
C ARG A 51 6.50 0.45 -5.04
N PHE A 52 5.53 1.02 -4.32
CA PHE A 52 5.50 0.87 -2.88
C PHE A 52 5.40 -0.61 -2.49
N ILE A 53 4.50 -1.33 -3.14
CA ILE A 53 4.31 -2.74 -2.83
C ILE A 53 5.57 -3.52 -3.16
N GLU A 54 6.17 -3.24 -4.30
CA GLU A 54 7.34 -3.99 -4.73
C GLU A 54 8.59 -3.66 -3.93
N SER A 55 8.58 -2.54 -3.24
CA SER A 55 9.73 -2.19 -2.42
C SER A 55 9.75 -2.99 -1.12
N TYR A 56 8.66 -3.63 -0.77
CA TYR A 56 8.61 -4.45 0.42
C TYR A 56 9.08 -5.85 0.09
N LYS A 57 9.95 -6.36 0.93
CA LYS A 57 10.44 -7.72 0.75
C LYS A 57 9.57 -8.68 1.54
N PRO A 58 9.39 -9.88 1.05
CA PRO A 58 8.66 -10.88 1.83
C PRO A 58 9.41 -11.12 3.14
N GLU A 59 8.64 -11.31 4.19
CA GLU A 59 9.24 -11.65 5.46
C GLU A 59 9.89 -13.00 5.36
N GLU A 60 11.09 -13.12 5.90
CA GLU A 60 11.74 -14.40 5.92
C GLU A 60 11.22 -15.20 7.07
N ILE A 61 10.92 -16.42 6.80
CA ILE A 61 10.42 -17.28 7.84
C ILE A 61 11.58 -18.04 8.41
N ASN A 62 12.06 -17.61 9.40
CA ASN A 62 13.02 -18.38 10.07
C ASN A 62 12.65 -18.30 11.46
N HIS A 63 12.35 -18.29 11.48
CA HIS A 63 11.96 -17.90 12.35
C HIS A 63 10.86 -17.80 12.83
N GLU A 64 11.06 -18.12 12.97
CA GLU A 64 10.23 -18.00 13.39
C GLU A 64 9.43 -17.35 13.64
N LYS A 65 9.07 -17.38 13.77
CA LYS A 65 8.20 -16.70 13.96
C LYS A 65 7.23 -16.68 13.71
N THR A 66 7.15 -17.22 13.73
CA THR A 66 6.28 -17.09 13.50
C THR A 66 5.36 -16.92 13.58
N THR A 67 5.23 -17.21 13.64
CA THR A 67 4.36 -16.95 13.59
C THR A 67 3.43 -16.51 13.63
N GLU A 68 3.25 -16.52 13.66
CA GLU A 68 2.42 -16.03 13.66
C GLU A 68 1.62 -15.57 13.46
N GLY A 69 1.41 -15.69 13.39
CA GLY A 69 0.74 -15.17 13.08
C GLY A 69 0.05 -14.79 12.77
N PRO A 70 -0.30 -14.72 12.65
CA PRO A 70 -1.07 -14.23 12.28
C PRO A 70 -1.56 -13.62 12.05
N ARG A 71 -1.36 -13.46 11.73
CA ARG A 71 -1.94 -12.61 11.60
C ARG A 71 -2.84 -12.48 11.09
#